data_109a95401adc6a07bba2c321a5723047
#
_entry.id   109a95401adc6a07bba2c321a5723047
#
_cell.length_a   1.000
_cell.length_b   1.000
_cell.length_c   1.000
_cell.angle_alpha   90.00
_cell.angle_beta   90.00
_cell.angle_gamma   90.00
#
_symmetry.space_group_name_H-M   'P 1'
#
loop_
_entity.id
_entity.type
_entity.pdbx_description
1 polymer ?
#
loop_
_entity_poly.entity_id
_entity_poly.type
_entity_poly.pdbx_seq_one_letter_code
_entity_poly.pdbx_strand_id
1 'polypeptide(L)'
;MRAGVIASSLLALMLLPNGAAHAGPALLFESSSGKVLYAEDVDNLWHPASLTKIMTAYITFEAIREGKLKLDDKIVNSEVAAKEPPSKIGLPVGAEISVELALKALIVKSANDVAVMLAEAIGGNVDGFVERMNATA
;
A
#
# COMPACT_ATOMS: atom_id res chain seq x y z
N MET A 1 41.93 -23.80 -29.48
CA MET A 1 40.73 -24.50 -29.01
C MET A 1 39.99 -23.77 -27.86
N ARG A 2 39.90 -22.42 -27.83
CA ARG A 2 39.20 -21.67 -26.79
C ARG A 2 37.98 -20.84 -27.27
N ALA A 3 37.81 -20.70 -28.57
CA ALA A 3 36.67 -19.91 -29.13
C ALA A 3 35.35 -20.66 -29.21
N GLY A 4 35.33 -21.98 -29.24
CA GLY A 4 34.10 -22.77 -29.35
C GLY A 4 33.26 -22.86 -28.09
N VAL A 5 33.86 -22.75 -26.91
CA VAL A 5 33.15 -22.86 -25.63
C VAL A 5 32.33 -21.61 -25.32
N ILE A 6 32.81 -20.43 -25.72
CA ILE A 6 32.11 -19.15 -25.47
C ILE A 6 30.87 -19.04 -26.35
N ALA A 7 30.95 -19.47 -27.60
CA ALA A 7 29.81 -19.44 -28.52
C ALA A 7 28.63 -20.35 -28.08
N SER A 8 28.96 -21.53 -27.49
CA SER A 8 27.93 -22.47 -26.99
C SER A 8 27.23 -21.94 -25.74
N SER A 9 27.93 -21.20 -24.87
CA SER A 9 27.36 -20.63 -23.66
C SER A 9 26.40 -19.46 -23.96
N LEU A 10 26.67 -18.66 -24.99
CA LEU A 10 25.78 -17.57 -25.42
C LEU A 10 24.49 -18.11 -26.09
N LEU A 11 24.57 -19.21 -26.80
CA LEU A 11 23.39 -19.80 -27.47
C LEU A 11 22.43 -20.46 -26.46
N ALA A 12 22.95 -21.02 -25.37
CA ALA A 12 22.13 -21.61 -24.31
C ALA A 12 21.32 -20.56 -23.52
N LEU A 13 21.80 -19.31 -23.42
CA LEU A 13 21.09 -18.23 -22.74
C LEU A 13 19.87 -17.71 -23.53
N MET A 14 19.83 -17.90 -24.84
CA MET A 14 18.72 -17.51 -25.73
C MET A 14 17.54 -18.52 -25.71
N LEU A 15 17.72 -19.67 -25.08
CA LEU A 15 16.70 -20.74 -25.02
C LEU A 15 15.95 -20.77 -23.69
N LEU A 16 16.15 -19.80 -22.80
CA LEU A 16 15.31 -19.67 -21.62
C LEU A 16 13.88 -19.33 -22.07
N PRO A 17 12.88 -20.11 -21.67
CA PRO A 17 11.50 -19.77 -22.00
C PRO A 17 11.21 -18.37 -21.47
N ASN A 18 10.82 -17.45 -22.33
CA ASN A 18 10.25 -16.17 -21.93
C ASN A 18 8.95 -16.51 -21.21
N GLY A 19 9.01 -16.73 -19.90
CA GLY A 19 7.83 -16.79 -19.07
C GLY A 19 7.05 -15.49 -19.32
N ALA A 20 5.83 -15.58 -19.81
CA ALA A 20 4.96 -14.43 -19.90
C ALA A 20 4.87 -13.81 -18.50
N ALA A 21 5.37 -12.59 -18.34
CA ALA A 21 5.14 -11.83 -17.12
C ALA A 21 3.65 -11.54 -17.07
N HIS A 22 2.90 -12.29 -16.27
CA HIS A 22 1.52 -11.93 -15.99
C HIS A 22 1.55 -10.65 -15.14
N ALA A 23 1.00 -9.57 -15.70
CA ALA A 23 0.63 -8.40 -14.93
C ALA A 23 -0.45 -8.83 -13.92
N GLY A 24 -0.42 -8.26 -12.71
CA GLY A 24 -1.48 -8.51 -11.73
C GLY A 24 -2.83 -7.95 -12.18
N PRO A 25 -3.87 -8.08 -11.33
CA PRO A 25 -5.21 -7.58 -11.63
C PRO A 25 -5.19 -6.11 -12.06
N ALA A 26 -6.03 -5.76 -13.03
CA ALA A 26 -6.12 -4.41 -13.53
C ALA A 26 -7.59 -3.99 -13.71
N LEU A 27 -7.91 -2.79 -13.24
CA LEU A 27 -9.23 -2.19 -13.38
C LEU A 27 -9.08 -0.75 -13.88
N LEU A 28 -9.72 -0.44 -15.00
CA LEU A 28 -9.88 0.91 -15.52
C LEU A 28 -11.36 1.27 -15.55
N PHE A 29 -11.72 2.37 -14.94
CA PHE A 29 -13.09 2.85 -14.93
C PHE A 29 -13.15 4.37 -15.11
N GLU A 30 -14.27 4.85 -15.62
CA GLU A 30 -14.58 6.27 -15.72
C GLU A 30 -15.07 6.78 -14.36
N SER A 31 -14.35 7.70 -13.75
CA SER A 31 -14.62 8.16 -12.37
C SER A 31 -15.96 8.88 -12.21
N SER A 32 -16.49 9.50 -13.27
CA SER A 32 -17.75 10.26 -13.24
C SER A 32 -19.00 9.37 -13.24
N SER A 33 -18.93 8.22 -13.92
CA SER A 33 -20.07 7.31 -14.10
C SER A 33 -19.91 5.96 -13.42
N GLY A 34 -18.69 5.60 -12.97
CA GLY A 34 -18.35 4.26 -12.49
C GLY A 34 -18.26 3.21 -13.60
N LYS A 35 -18.41 3.60 -14.87
CA LYS A 35 -18.38 2.65 -16.01
C LYS A 35 -17.02 1.99 -16.12
N VAL A 36 -16.98 0.66 -16.04
CA VAL A 36 -15.77 -0.11 -16.27
C VAL A 36 -15.41 -0.09 -17.75
N LEU A 37 -14.20 0.33 -18.06
CA LEU A 37 -13.64 0.41 -19.42
C LEU A 37 -12.72 -0.77 -19.72
N TYR A 38 -12.03 -1.29 -18.69
CA TYR A 38 -11.18 -2.48 -18.79
C TYR A 38 -11.15 -3.18 -17.43
N ALA A 39 -11.20 -4.49 -17.42
CA ALA A 39 -11.07 -5.32 -16.23
C ALA A 39 -10.31 -6.60 -16.56
N GLU A 40 -9.30 -6.93 -15.79
CA GLU A 40 -8.54 -8.15 -15.86
C GLU A 40 -8.33 -8.70 -14.46
N ASP A 41 -8.76 -9.92 -14.22
CA ASP A 41 -8.55 -10.70 -13.01
C ASP A 41 -9.00 -10.01 -11.69
N VAL A 42 -10.04 -9.15 -11.76
CA VAL A 42 -10.44 -8.24 -10.68
C VAL A 42 -11.10 -8.93 -9.49
N ASP A 43 -11.64 -10.14 -9.68
CA ASP A 43 -12.37 -10.89 -8.64
C ASP A 43 -11.50 -11.95 -7.94
N ASN A 44 -10.28 -12.18 -8.41
CA ASN A 44 -9.39 -13.14 -7.79
C ASN A 44 -8.68 -12.55 -6.56
N LEU A 45 -8.38 -13.41 -5.60
CA LEU A 45 -7.62 -13.02 -4.41
C LEU A 45 -6.20 -12.63 -4.82
N TRP A 46 -5.82 -11.40 -4.47
CA TRP A 46 -4.53 -10.84 -4.78
C TRP A 46 -3.97 -10.02 -3.63
N HIS A 47 -2.67 -9.78 -3.64
CA HIS A 47 -2.03 -8.86 -2.71
C HIS A 47 -1.93 -7.47 -3.34
N PRO A 48 -2.81 -6.51 -2.97
CA PRO A 48 -2.88 -5.20 -3.63
C PRO A 48 -1.69 -4.30 -3.29
N ALA A 49 -0.77 -4.75 -2.44
CA ALA A 49 0.39 -3.98 -2.00
C ALA A 49 -0.02 -2.59 -1.49
N SER A 50 0.67 -1.54 -1.95
CA SER A 50 0.40 -0.17 -1.48
C SER A 50 -0.96 0.40 -1.89
N LEU A 51 -1.71 -0.24 -2.78
CA LEU A 51 -3.10 0.15 -3.06
C LEU A 51 -3.98 0.04 -1.81
N THR A 52 -3.64 -0.85 -0.87
CA THR A 52 -4.30 -0.94 0.45
C THR A 52 -4.36 0.40 1.18
N LYS A 53 -3.38 1.29 0.97
CA LYS A 53 -3.34 2.61 1.60
C LYS A 53 -4.43 3.57 1.11
N ILE A 54 -5.07 3.28 -0.03
CA ILE A 54 -6.27 4.00 -0.48
C ILE A 54 -7.40 3.77 0.53
N MET A 55 -7.59 2.52 0.98
CA MET A 55 -8.58 2.22 2.02
C MET A 55 -8.22 2.88 3.36
N THR A 56 -6.93 2.88 3.74
CA THR A 56 -6.46 3.58 4.94
C THR A 56 -6.81 5.08 4.88
N ALA A 57 -6.53 5.73 3.75
CA ALA A 57 -6.87 7.14 3.55
C ALA A 57 -8.39 7.36 3.58
N TYR A 58 -9.16 6.51 2.91
CA TYR A 58 -10.63 6.59 2.86
C TYR A 58 -11.23 6.54 4.27
N ILE A 59 -10.86 5.55 5.08
CA ILE A 59 -11.36 5.40 6.46
C ILE A 59 -10.91 6.58 7.33
N THR A 60 -9.71 7.12 7.10
CA THR A 60 -9.24 8.31 7.82
C THR A 60 -10.12 9.53 7.48
N PHE A 61 -10.46 9.74 6.21
CA PHE A 61 -11.37 10.82 5.81
C PHE A 61 -12.79 10.60 6.34
N GLU A 62 -13.26 9.35 6.42
CA GLU A 62 -14.54 9.05 7.08
C GLU A 62 -14.51 9.43 8.56
N ALA A 63 -13.47 9.04 9.29
CA ALA A 63 -13.32 9.38 10.70
C ALA A 63 -13.30 10.91 10.92
N ILE A 64 -12.66 11.67 10.00
CA ILE A 64 -12.66 13.13 10.03
C ILE A 64 -14.09 13.67 9.75
N ARG A 65 -14.78 13.16 8.75
CA ARG A 65 -16.15 13.55 8.42
C ARG A 65 -17.12 13.29 9.56
N GLU A 66 -16.92 12.20 10.29
CA GLU A 66 -17.71 11.81 11.46
C GLU A 66 -17.35 12.60 12.73
N GLY A 67 -16.33 13.48 12.67
CA GLY A 67 -15.86 14.25 13.82
C GLY A 67 -15.10 13.43 14.88
N LYS A 68 -14.75 12.18 14.57
CA LYS A 68 -13.97 11.28 15.45
C LYS A 68 -12.48 11.59 15.45
N LEU A 69 -12.01 12.26 14.41
CA LEU A 69 -10.62 12.65 14.21
C LEU A 69 -10.57 14.03 13.54
N LYS A 70 -9.54 14.81 13.81
CA LYS A 70 -9.30 16.11 13.17
C LYS A 70 -7.95 16.12 12.49
N LEU A 71 -7.78 17.00 11.50
CA LEU A 71 -6.52 17.12 10.77
C LEU A 71 -5.34 17.57 11.65
N ASP A 72 -5.61 18.34 12.70
CA ASP A 72 -4.62 18.85 13.63
C ASP A 72 -4.37 17.92 14.84
N ASP A 73 -5.19 16.88 15.03
CA ASP A 73 -4.95 15.87 16.06
C ASP A 73 -3.59 15.22 15.86
N LYS A 74 -2.94 14.88 17.00
CA LYS A 74 -1.64 14.21 17.00
C LYS A 74 -1.80 12.71 17.11
N ILE A 75 -1.07 12.01 16.26
CA ILE A 75 -0.94 10.56 16.30
C ILE A 75 0.50 10.17 16.59
N VAL A 76 0.69 9.11 17.35
CA VAL A 76 1.98 8.70 17.92
C VAL A 76 2.60 7.61 17.05
N ASN A 77 3.92 7.67 16.85
CA ASN A 77 4.68 6.57 16.27
C ASN A 77 4.95 5.51 17.35
N SER A 78 4.16 4.44 17.33
CA SER A 78 4.29 3.31 18.25
C SER A 78 5.52 2.45 17.95
N GLU A 79 5.83 1.51 18.85
CA GLU A 79 6.85 0.49 18.57
C GLU A 79 6.46 -0.41 17.39
N VAL A 80 5.17 -0.65 17.16
CA VAL A 80 4.66 -1.43 16.03
C VAL A 80 4.92 -0.66 14.74
N ALA A 81 4.46 0.59 14.67
CA ALA A 81 4.67 1.45 13.50
C ALA A 81 6.16 1.63 13.18
N ALA A 82 7.00 1.85 14.18
CA ALA A 82 8.44 2.06 13.97
C ALA A 82 9.17 0.83 13.39
N LYS A 83 8.66 -0.38 13.59
CA LYS A 83 9.23 -1.64 13.05
C LYS A 83 8.84 -1.91 11.60
N GLU A 84 7.89 -1.17 11.04
CA GLU A 84 7.47 -1.36 9.67
C GLU A 84 8.62 -1.25 8.66
N PRO A 85 8.61 -2.09 7.61
CA PRO A 85 9.63 -2.01 6.56
C PRO A 85 9.48 -0.73 5.73
N PRO A 86 10.52 -0.32 5.00
CA PRO A 86 10.41 0.76 4.01
C PRO A 86 9.33 0.46 2.94
N SER A 87 8.70 1.50 2.36
CA SER A 87 8.89 2.94 2.58
C SER A 87 8.30 3.42 3.90
N LYS A 88 9.00 4.31 4.61
CA LYS A 88 8.56 4.90 5.86
C LYS A 88 9.15 6.29 6.05
N ILE A 89 8.58 7.12 6.94
CA ILE A 89 9.17 8.40 7.32
C ILE A 89 10.26 8.25 8.39
N GLY A 90 10.19 7.18 9.21
CA GLY A 90 11.25 6.79 10.13
C GLY A 90 11.35 7.66 11.38
N LEU A 91 10.23 8.05 11.96
CA LEU A 91 10.20 8.79 13.21
C LEU A 91 10.70 7.94 14.40
N PRO A 92 11.29 8.54 15.43
CA PRO A 92 11.52 7.85 16.71
C PRO A 92 10.21 7.34 17.32
N VAL A 93 10.29 6.24 18.09
CA VAL A 93 9.16 5.77 18.92
C VAL A 93 8.74 6.89 19.89
N GLY A 94 7.44 7.10 20.00
CA GLY A 94 6.84 8.16 20.82
C GLY A 94 6.80 9.54 20.16
N ALA A 95 7.39 9.72 18.96
CA ALA A 95 7.24 10.97 18.24
C ALA A 95 5.80 11.11 17.68
N GLU A 96 5.35 12.36 17.59
CA GLU A 96 4.00 12.70 17.18
C GLU A 96 4.00 13.51 15.88
N ILE A 97 3.02 13.25 15.02
CA ILE A 97 2.72 14.10 13.86
C ILE A 97 1.22 14.38 13.78
N SER A 98 0.85 15.42 13.05
CA SER A 98 -0.57 15.69 12.80
C SER A 98 -1.15 14.68 11.81
N VAL A 99 -2.46 14.43 11.91
CA VAL A 99 -3.20 13.61 10.94
C VAL A 99 -3.04 14.14 9.52
N GLU A 100 -3.01 15.47 9.34
CA GLU A 100 -2.76 16.09 8.04
C GLU A 100 -1.40 15.68 7.45
N LEU A 101 -0.34 15.75 8.25
CA LEU A 101 1.00 15.34 7.80
C LEU A 101 1.06 13.84 7.57
N ALA A 102 0.38 13.05 8.40
CA ALA A 102 0.26 11.61 8.23
C ALA A 102 -0.40 11.25 6.88
N LEU A 103 -1.53 11.86 6.54
CA LEU A 103 -2.20 11.66 5.25
C LEU A 103 -1.29 12.03 4.07
N LYS A 104 -0.56 13.15 4.17
CA LYS A 104 0.41 13.55 3.14
C LYS A 104 1.53 12.51 2.99
N ALA A 105 2.10 12.02 4.08
CA ALA A 105 3.14 11.00 4.06
C ALA A 105 2.61 9.64 3.56
N LEU A 106 1.39 9.26 3.93
CA LEU A 106 0.71 8.06 3.44
C LEU A 106 0.58 8.06 1.92
N ILE A 107 0.07 9.17 1.36
CA ILE A 107 -0.28 9.26 -0.06
C ILE A 107 0.96 9.51 -0.92
N VAL A 108 1.83 10.46 -0.53
CA VAL A 108 2.96 10.89 -1.36
C VAL A 108 4.15 9.92 -1.25
N LYS A 109 4.45 9.45 -0.05
CA LYS A 109 5.60 8.57 0.21
C LYS A 109 5.22 7.11 0.31
N SER A 110 3.93 6.80 0.40
CA SER A 110 3.44 5.44 0.69
C SER A 110 4.00 4.88 2.00
N ALA A 111 4.09 5.71 3.04
CA ALA A 111 4.76 5.39 4.31
C ALA A 111 4.03 4.30 5.09
N ASN A 112 4.71 3.19 5.37
CA ASN A 112 4.14 2.03 6.07
C ASN A 112 3.95 2.33 7.56
N ASP A 113 4.94 2.95 8.21
CA ASP A 113 4.85 3.39 9.61
C ASP A 113 3.64 4.30 9.85
N VAL A 114 3.41 5.23 8.96
CA VAL A 114 2.27 6.16 9.05
C VAL A 114 0.93 5.45 8.82
N ALA A 115 0.88 4.44 7.96
CA ALA A 115 -0.33 3.63 7.80
C ALA A 115 -0.72 2.94 9.11
N VAL A 116 0.26 2.40 9.85
CA VAL A 116 0.05 1.81 11.17
C VAL A 116 -0.34 2.85 12.21
N MET A 117 0.32 4.03 12.23
CA MET A 117 -0.04 5.13 13.15
C MET A 117 -1.52 5.55 12.97
N LEU A 118 -2.00 5.68 11.74
CA LEU A 118 -3.40 5.99 11.44
C LEU A 118 -4.34 4.85 11.84
N ALA A 119 -3.94 3.60 11.58
CA ALA A 119 -4.70 2.42 11.96
C ALA A 119 -4.91 2.35 13.48
N GLU A 120 -3.84 2.56 14.26
CA GLU A 120 -3.91 2.56 15.72
C GLU A 120 -4.75 3.72 16.26
N ALA A 121 -4.62 4.92 15.69
CA ALA A 121 -5.38 6.09 16.10
C ALA A 121 -6.90 5.95 15.86
N ILE A 122 -7.30 5.22 14.82
CA ILE A 122 -8.71 5.07 14.41
C ILE A 122 -9.32 3.78 14.95
N GLY A 123 -8.57 2.68 14.90
CA GLY A 123 -9.03 1.33 15.28
C GLY A 123 -8.63 0.92 16.71
N GLY A 124 -7.84 1.74 17.42
CA GLY A 124 -7.24 1.39 18.69
C GLY A 124 -6.02 0.47 18.57
N ASN A 125 -5.99 -0.38 17.56
CA ASN A 125 -4.87 -1.22 17.15
C ASN A 125 -5.04 -1.62 15.67
N VAL A 126 -4.04 -2.29 15.09
CA VAL A 126 -4.05 -2.71 13.68
C VAL A 126 -5.21 -3.67 13.39
N ASP A 127 -5.47 -4.65 14.26
CA ASP A 127 -6.51 -5.65 14.04
C ASP A 127 -7.90 -5.02 13.99
N GLY A 128 -8.23 -4.14 14.95
CA GLY A 128 -9.50 -3.40 14.94
C GLY A 128 -9.66 -2.49 13.72
N PHE A 129 -8.56 -1.94 13.22
CA PHE A 129 -8.59 -1.18 11.98
C PHE A 129 -8.84 -2.08 10.75
N VAL A 130 -8.23 -3.26 10.70
CA VAL A 130 -8.45 -4.25 9.63
C VAL A 130 -9.90 -4.75 9.61
N GLU A 131 -10.51 -4.99 10.77
CA GLU A 131 -11.93 -5.30 10.86
C GLU A 131 -12.79 -4.18 10.24
N ARG A 132 -12.46 -2.92 10.52
CA ARG A 132 -13.14 -1.77 9.92
C ARG A 132 -12.90 -1.70 8.40
N MET A 133 -11.69 -1.99 7.91
CA MET A 133 -11.40 -2.06 6.47
C MET A 133 -12.29 -3.08 5.78
N ASN A 134 -12.40 -4.29 6.34
CA ASN A 134 -13.22 -5.37 5.79
C ASN A 134 -14.71 -5.05 5.84
N ALA A 135 -15.17 -4.31 6.85
CA ALA A 135 -16.57 -3.88 6.94
C ALA A 135 -16.90 -2.73 5.98
N THR A 136 -15.89 -2.01 5.50
CA THR A 136 -16.04 -0.86 4.60
C THR A 136 -15.97 -1.29 3.13
N ALA A 137 -15.26 -2.38 2.81
CA ALA A 137 -15.14 -2.93 1.47
C ALA A 137 -16.42 -3.65 1.04
#